data_2bf18fc9dc12f024e619930f12d00a8d
#
_entry.id   2bf18fc9dc12f024e619930f12d00a8d
#
_cell.length_a   1.000
_cell.length_b   1.000
_cell.length_c   1.000
_cell.angle_alpha   90.00
_cell.angle_beta   90.00
_cell.angle_gamma   90.00
#
_symmetry.space_group_name_H-M   'P 1'
#
loop_
_entity.id
_entity.type
_entity.pdbx_description
1 polymer ?
#
loop_
_entity_poly.entity_id
_entity_poly.type
_entity_poly.pdbx_seq_one_letter_code
_entity_poly.pdbx_strand_id
1 'polypeptide(L)'
;DELYNQIQSVIDEKGDDFEMCFFHCLSRLPDTKEGTLEKVKWISSTKCYLVNVNNMKKYNKYFYPMDNHVDMKHEDLIAKGARVYYKDLREYMIIDRTHKSMIGHNGHGRRNYFSRQYPDATPDDVKWGY
;
A
#
# COMPACT_ATOMS: atom_id res chain seq x y z
N ASP A 1 13.49 -4.64 -19.26
CA ASP A 1 12.10 -4.65 -18.84
C ASP A 1 11.74 -3.30 -18.21
N GLU A 2 10.71 -2.65 -18.74
CA GLU A 2 10.32 -1.31 -18.30
C GLU A 2 9.79 -1.30 -16.85
N LEU A 3 9.02 -2.30 -16.46
CA LEU A 3 8.57 -2.41 -15.09
C LEU A 3 9.73 -2.48 -14.11
N TYR A 4 10.73 -3.29 -14.42
CA TYR A 4 11.94 -3.38 -13.61
C TYR A 4 12.65 -2.03 -13.50
N ASN A 5 12.78 -1.32 -14.62
CA ASN A 5 13.42 0.00 -14.63
C ASN A 5 12.66 1.01 -13.77
N GLN A 6 11.33 0.96 -13.79
CA GLN A 6 10.49 1.83 -12.95
C GLN A 6 10.65 1.50 -11.45
N ILE A 7 10.74 0.22 -11.11
CA ILE A 7 11.00 -0.20 -9.73
C ILE A 7 12.39 0.24 -9.28
N GLN A 8 13.40 0.07 -10.14
CA GLN A 8 14.75 0.52 -9.85
C GLN A 8 14.82 2.03 -9.62
N SER A 9 14.04 2.80 -10.36
CA SER A 9 13.98 4.26 -10.19
C SER A 9 13.48 4.67 -8.80
N VAL A 10 12.60 3.88 -8.19
CA VAL A 10 12.14 4.13 -6.82
C VAL A 10 13.26 3.92 -5.83
N ILE A 11 14.03 2.86 -6.00
CA ILE A 11 15.20 2.57 -5.16
C ILE A 11 16.24 3.70 -5.29
N ASP A 12 16.49 4.16 -6.51
CA ASP A 12 17.43 5.24 -6.77
C ASP A 12 16.97 6.56 -6.13
N GLU A 13 15.68 6.85 -6.18
CA GLU A 13 15.12 8.07 -5.60
C GLU A 13 15.11 8.06 -4.07
N LYS A 14 14.73 6.93 -3.46
CA LYS A 14 14.51 6.83 -2.01
C LYS A 14 15.70 6.28 -1.24
N GLY A 15 16.58 5.50 -1.86
CA GLY A 15 17.65 4.82 -1.15
C GLY A 15 17.07 3.94 -0.03
N ASP A 16 17.43 4.24 1.22
CA ASP A 16 16.95 3.52 2.39
C ASP A 16 15.78 4.21 3.12
N ASP A 17 15.25 5.30 2.58
CA ASP A 17 14.28 6.15 3.26
C ASP A 17 12.83 5.71 3.03
N PHE A 18 12.56 4.42 3.07
CA PHE A 18 11.20 3.88 2.96
C PHE A 18 11.10 2.50 3.60
N GLU A 19 9.91 2.12 4.04
CA GLU A 19 9.59 0.75 4.45
C GLU A 19 8.95 -0.04 3.32
N MET A 20 7.97 0.56 2.64
CA MET A 20 7.28 -0.09 1.52
C MET A 20 6.95 0.93 0.42
N CYS A 21 6.88 0.46 -0.82
CA CYS A 21 6.35 1.22 -1.94
C CYS A 21 5.39 0.34 -2.73
N PHE A 22 4.13 0.75 -2.82
CA PHE A 22 3.10 0.01 -3.55
C PHE A 22 3.01 0.53 -4.98
N PHE A 23 2.83 -0.38 -5.92
CA PHE A 23 2.70 -0.08 -7.35
C PHE A 23 1.28 -0.31 -7.88
N HIS A 24 0.46 -0.97 -7.09
CA HIS A 24 -0.95 -1.16 -7.33
C HIS A 24 -1.64 -1.41 -5.99
N CYS A 25 -2.83 -0.87 -5.85
CA CYS A 25 -3.64 -1.03 -4.63
C CYS A 25 -5.13 -1.12 -4.99
N LEU A 26 -5.93 -1.50 -4.03
CA LEU A 26 -7.38 -1.40 -4.14
C LEU A 26 -7.82 0.03 -3.91
N SER A 27 -7.35 0.63 -2.84
CA SER A 27 -7.63 2.01 -2.47
C SER A 27 -6.52 2.56 -1.58
N ARG A 28 -6.38 3.87 -1.56
CA ARG A 28 -5.39 4.55 -0.73
C ARG A 28 -5.85 5.93 -0.32
N LEU A 29 -5.29 6.42 0.78
CA LEU A 29 -5.44 7.79 1.23
C LEU A 29 -4.09 8.50 1.07
N PRO A 30 -3.96 9.43 0.12
CA PRO A 30 -2.73 10.20 -0.05
C PRO A 30 -2.43 11.10 1.14
N ASP A 31 -1.14 11.31 1.42
CA ASP A 31 -0.68 12.32 2.37
C ASP A 31 0.01 13.47 1.60
N THR A 32 1.26 13.26 1.20
CA THR A 32 2.06 14.27 0.50
C THR A 32 2.73 13.65 -0.72
N LYS A 33 3.07 14.50 -1.69
CA LYS A 33 3.89 14.08 -2.81
C LYS A 33 5.36 14.37 -2.52
N GLU A 34 6.22 13.36 -2.69
CA GLU A 34 7.66 13.46 -2.49
C GLU A 34 8.36 12.98 -3.76
N GLY A 35 8.85 13.93 -4.56
CA GLY A 35 9.44 13.62 -5.87
C GLY A 35 8.41 13.00 -6.82
N THR A 36 8.71 11.80 -7.32
CA THR A 36 7.79 11.06 -8.19
C THR A 36 6.85 10.12 -7.40
N LEU A 37 6.99 10.07 -6.09
CA LEU A 37 6.25 9.18 -5.21
C LEU A 37 5.20 9.93 -4.40
N GLU A 38 4.13 9.23 -4.08
CA GLU A 38 3.08 9.72 -3.20
C GLU A 38 3.21 9.01 -1.86
N LYS A 39 3.44 9.77 -0.79
CA LYS A 39 3.39 9.21 0.57
C LYS A 39 1.93 8.98 0.93
N VAL A 40 1.62 7.86 1.57
CA VAL A 40 0.23 7.52 1.91
C VAL A 40 0.04 7.46 3.42
N LYS A 41 -1.14 7.86 3.87
CA LYS A 41 -1.60 7.71 5.25
C LYS A 41 -2.21 6.33 5.48
N TRP A 42 -2.73 5.74 4.43
CA TRP A 42 -3.43 4.46 4.45
C TRP A 42 -3.40 3.86 3.06
N ILE A 43 -3.30 2.55 2.99
CA ILE A 43 -3.34 1.81 1.74
C ILE A 43 -3.89 0.42 1.98
N SER A 44 -4.66 -0.08 1.04
CA SER A 44 -5.25 -1.41 1.13
C SER A 44 -4.81 -2.30 -0.02
N SER A 45 -4.71 -3.59 0.27
CA SER A 45 -4.37 -4.63 -0.69
C SER A 45 -2.86 -4.93 -0.75
N THR A 46 -2.56 -6.15 -1.16
CA THR A 46 -1.19 -6.67 -1.30
C THR A 46 -0.91 -7.11 -2.73
N LYS A 47 -1.33 -6.28 -3.70
CA LYS A 47 -1.28 -6.66 -5.11
C LYS A 47 0.13 -6.65 -5.68
N CYS A 48 0.84 -5.56 -5.51
CA CYS A 48 2.22 -5.42 -6.00
C CYS A 48 2.93 -4.34 -5.20
N TYR A 49 4.02 -4.70 -4.55
CA TYR A 49 4.76 -3.74 -3.72
C TYR A 49 6.21 -4.17 -3.54
N LEU A 50 7.03 -3.17 -3.26
CA LEU A 50 8.45 -3.30 -2.91
C LEU A 50 8.60 -3.14 -1.40
N VAL A 51 9.42 -3.98 -0.78
CA VAL A 51 9.69 -3.95 0.66
C VAL A 51 11.16 -3.67 0.90
N ASN A 52 11.47 -2.70 1.73
CA ASN A 52 12.80 -2.53 2.29
C ASN A 52 12.94 -3.46 3.49
N VAL A 53 13.55 -4.60 3.27
CA VAL A 53 13.65 -5.68 4.27
C VAL A 53 14.38 -5.20 5.52
N ASN A 54 15.46 -4.43 5.37
CA ASN A 54 16.23 -3.95 6.52
C ASN A 54 15.39 -3.03 7.43
N ASN A 55 14.64 -2.10 6.82
CA ASN A 55 13.79 -1.19 7.58
C ASN A 55 12.56 -1.88 8.17
N MET A 56 12.08 -2.95 7.52
CA MET A 56 10.93 -3.70 8.02
C MET A 56 11.25 -4.63 9.20
N LYS A 57 12.52 -4.94 9.45
CA LYS A 57 12.90 -5.84 10.56
C LYS A 57 12.42 -5.35 11.92
N LYS A 58 12.43 -4.05 12.17
CA LYS A 58 11.96 -3.46 13.43
C LYS A 58 10.48 -3.68 13.70
N TYR A 59 9.71 -4.02 12.68
CA TYR A 59 8.27 -4.28 12.79
C TYR A 59 7.92 -5.75 12.91
N ASN A 60 8.88 -6.67 12.92
CA ASN A 60 8.62 -8.12 12.99
C ASN A 60 7.72 -8.50 14.16
N LYS A 61 7.88 -7.86 15.29
CA LYS A 61 7.06 -8.11 16.51
C LYS A 61 5.56 -7.90 16.30
N TYR A 62 5.16 -7.11 15.30
CA TYR A 62 3.76 -6.84 15.00
C TYR A 62 3.13 -7.90 14.09
N PHE A 63 3.96 -8.76 13.48
CA PHE A 63 3.51 -9.84 12.63
C PHE A 63 3.40 -11.18 13.38
N TYR A 64 3.94 -11.29 14.58
CA TYR A 64 3.97 -12.53 15.35
C TYR A 64 3.41 -12.34 16.75
N PRO A 65 2.33 -13.07 17.10
CA PRO A 65 1.53 -13.91 16.19
C PRO A 65 0.71 -13.07 15.22
N MET A 66 0.37 -13.65 14.06
CA MET A 66 -0.55 -13.01 13.12
C MET A 66 -1.96 -13.02 13.72
N ASP A 67 -2.49 -11.86 13.95
CA ASP A 67 -3.81 -11.62 14.53
C ASP A 67 -4.78 -10.96 13.55
N ASN A 68 -4.35 -10.68 12.32
CA ASN A 68 -5.14 -10.07 11.28
C ASN A 68 -4.56 -10.41 9.90
N HIS A 69 -5.28 -10.05 8.83
CA HIS A 69 -4.78 -10.20 7.46
C HIS A 69 -3.51 -9.34 7.25
N VAL A 70 -2.62 -9.79 6.37
CA VAL A 70 -1.34 -9.10 6.13
C VAL A 70 -1.52 -7.67 5.62
N ASP A 71 -2.51 -7.41 4.79
CA ASP A 71 -2.81 -6.07 4.30
C ASP A 71 -3.29 -5.14 5.42
N MET A 72 -4.05 -5.66 6.37
CA MET A 72 -4.46 -4.93 7.58
C MET A 72 -3.26 -4.63 8.47
N LYS A 73 -2.30 -5.55 8.57
CA LYS A 73 -1.04 -5.31 9.30
C LYS A 73 -0.24 -4.19 8.67
N HIS A 74 -0.20 -4.10 7.35
CA HIS A 74 0.47 -2.99 6.65
C HIS A 74 -0.16 -1.64 6.99
N GLU A 75 -1.49 -1.58 7.06
CA GLU A 75 -2.21 -0.37 7.49
C GLU A 75 -1.80 0.04 8.92
N ASP A 76 -1.73 -0.92 9.83
CA ASP A 76 -1.32 -0.67 11.22
C ASP A 76 0.12 -0.15 11.31
N LEU A 77 1.01 -0.63 10.45
CA LEU A 77 2.41 -0.20 10.44
C LEU A 77 2.54 1.28 10.05
N ILE A 78 1.71 1.78 9.15
CA ILE A 78 1.70 3.19 8.78
C ILE A 78 1.37 4.05 10.03
N ALA A 79 0.39 3.63 10.81
CA ALA A 79 0.04 4.30 12.07
C ALA A 79 1.18 4.27 13.09
N LYS A 80 2.09 3.31 12.99
CA LYS A 80 3.29 3.18 13.83
C LYS A 80 4.53 3.89 13.29
N GLY A 81 4.37 4.65 12.20
CA GLY A 81 5.45 5.46 11.63
C GLY A 81 6.15 4.85 10.42
N ALA A 82 5.69 3.74 9.89
CA ALA A 82 6.25 3.19 8.65
C ALA A 82 6.03 4.16 7.50
N ARG A 83 7.08 4.39 6.72
CA ARG A 83 7.04 5.26 5.55
C ARG A 83 6.62 4.44 4.34
N VAL A 84 5.38 4.64 3.91
CA VAL A 84 4.79 3.88 2.81
C VAL A 84 4.44 4.84 1.69
N TYR A 85 4.87 4.47 0.49
CA TYR A 85 4.71 5.25 -0.72
C TYR A 85 3.89 4.50 -1.74
N TYR A 86 3.39 5.25 -2.71
CA TYR A 86 2.66 4.72 -3.86
C TYR A 86 3.19 5.36 -5.14
N LYS A 87 3.37 4.53 -6.16
CA LYS A 87 3.66 4.94 -7.54
C LYS A 87 2.84 4.06 -8.48
N ASP A 88 1.98 4.67 -9.27
CA ASP A 88 1.13 3.92 -10.18
C ASP A 88 1.94 3.33 -11.34
N LEU A 89 2.13 2.03 -11.35
CA LEU A 89 2.81 1.30 -12.42
C LEU A 89 1.86 0.35 -13.17
N ARG A 90 0.54 0.58 -13.08
CA ARG A 90 -0.46 -0.30 -13.73
C ARG A 90 -0.30 -0.37 -15.24
N GLU A 91 0.19 0.69 -15.88
CA GLU A 91 0.46 0.69 -17.33
C GLU A 91 1.50 -0.36 -17.74
N TYR A 92 2.35 -0.81 -16.82
CA TYR A 92 3.36 -1.83 -17.07
C TYR A 92 2.94 -3.22 -16.61
N MET A 93 1.69 -3.38 -16.17
CA MET A 93 1.18 -4.61 -15.57
C MET A 93 0.00 -5.16 -16.36
N ILE A 94 -0.15 -6.50 -16.37
CA ILE A 94 -1.37 -7.15 -16.83
C ILE A 94 -2.27 -7.32 -15.61
N ILE A 95 -3.42 -6.64 -15.63
CA ILE A 95 -4.38 -6.70 -14.53
C ILE A 95 -5.58 -7.53 -14.99
N ASP A 96 -5.72 -8.73 -14.42
CA ASP A 96 -6.86 -9.58 -14.70
C ASP A 96 -8.02 -9.21 -13.77
N ARG A 97 -9.11 -8.75 -14.37
CA ARG A 97 -10.34 -8.39 -13.65
C ARG A 97 -11.48 -9.37 -13.91
N THR A 98 -11.20 -10.44 -14.66
CA THR A 98 -12.24 -11.42 -15.07
C THR A 98 -12.45 -12.52 -14.03
N HIS A 99 -11.45 -12.82 -13.21
CA HIS A 99 -11.52 -13.86 -12.20
C HIS A 99 -12.18 -13.36 -10.91
N LYS A 100 -13.11 -14.16 -10.41
CA LYS A 100 -13.71 -13.90 -9.09
C LYS A 100 -12.77 -14.31 -7.98
N SER A 101 -12.77 -13.56 -6.88
CA SER A 101 -12.03 -13.94 -5.69
C SER A 101 -12.57 -15.25 -5.11
N MET A 102 -11.69 -16.19 -4.81
CA MET A 102 -12.05 -17.47 -4.18
C MET A 102 -12.50 -17.33 -2.72
N ILE A 103 -12.19 -16.21 -2.09
CA ILE A 103 -12.50 -15.94 -0.67
C ILE A 103 -13.68 -14.99 -0.48
N GLY A 104 -14.45 -14.72 -1.53
CA GLY A 104 -15.71 -13.97 -1.44
C GLY A 104 -15.58 -12.51 -1.03
N HIS A 105 -14.59 -11.83 -1.53
CA HIS A 105 -14.33 -10.43 -1.24
C HIS A 105 -15.47 -9.52 -1.74
N ASN A 106 -16.11 -8.78 -0.86
CA ASN A 106 -17.14 -7.82 -1.25
C ASN A 106 -16.79 -6.34 -1.00
N GLY A 107 -15.69 -6.04 -0.38
CA GLY A 107 -15.18 -4.69 -0.19
C GLY A 107 -15.92 -3.80 0.81
N HIS A 108 -17.09 -4.19 1.28
CA HIS A 108 -17.89 -3.35 2.18
C HIS A 108 -17.25 -3.11 3.55
N GLY A 109 -16.57 -4.10 4.10
CA GLY A 109 -15.90 -3.98 5.39
C GLY A 109 -14.75 -2.97 5.40
N ARG A 110 -14.11 -2.74 4.25
CA ARG A 110 -12.95 -1.84 4.15
C ARG A 110 -13.33 -0.36 4.28
N ARG A 111 -14.48 0.04 3.78
CA ARG A 111 -14.98 1.41 3.92
C ARG A 111 -15.19 1.75 5.40
N ASN A 112 -15.73 0.82 6.18
CA ASN A 112 -15.95 1.01 7.60
C ASN A 112 -14.63 1.06 8.39
N TYR A 113 -13.66 0.23 8.00
CA TYR A 113 -12.35 0.24 8.64
C TYR A 113 -11.62 1.56 8.43
N PHE A 114 -11.61 2.03 7.19
CA PHE A 114 -11.04 3.31 6.81
C PHE A 114 -11.63 4.47 7.64
N SER A 115 -12.96 4.55 7.76
CA SER A 115 -13.62 5.62 8.49
C SER A 115 -13.35 5.59 10.00
N ARG A 116 -13.02 4.44 10.56
CA ARG A 116 -12.62 4.33 11.97
C ARG A 116 -11.22 4.87 12.22
N GLN A 117 -10.32 4.60 11.29
CA GLN A 117 -8.92 4.99 11.44
C GLN A 117 -8.69 6.47 11.09
N TYR A 118 -9.45 6.98 10.15
CA TYR A 118 -9.36 8.36 9.68
C TYR A 118 -10.74 9.01 9.65
N PRO A 119 -11.28 9.39 10.84
CA PRO A 119 -12.66 9.89 10.93
C PRO A 119 -12.89 11.21 10.19
N ASP A 120 -11.84 12.01 10.00
CA ASP A 120 -11.92 13.30 9.32
C ASP A 120 -11.81 13.18 7.80
N ALA A 121 -11.47 12.00 7.28
CA ALA A 121 -11.37 11.79 5.85
C ALA A 121 -12.74 11.50 5.24
N THR A 122 -12.98 12.09 4.08
CA THR A 122 -14.21 11.88 3.30
C THR A 122 -14.00 10.81 2.23
N PRO A 123 -15.07 10.26 1.65
CA PRO A 123 -14.94 9.34 0.51
C PRO A 123 -14.17 9.94 -0.67
N ASP A 124 -14.20 11.26 -0.85
CA ASP A 124 -13.51 11.96 -1.93
C ASP A 124 -11.99 12.01 -1.72
N ASP A 125 -11.52 11.89 -0.48
CA ASP A 125 -10.09 11.84 -0.17
C ASP A 125 -9.46 10.51 -0.58
N VAL A 126 -10.26 9.47 -0.74
CA VAL A 126 -9.81 8.12 -1.07
C VAL A 126 -9.58 7.99 -2.57
N LYS A 127 -8.40 7.51 -2.96
CA LYS A 127 -8.08 7.18 -4.34
C LYS A 127 -8.25 5.67 -4.55
N TRP A 128 -9.01 5.32 -5.59
CA TRP A 128 -9.28 3.92 -5.95
C TRP A 128 -8.29 3.45 -7.02
N GLY A 129 -7.90 2.19 -6.92
CA GLY A 129 -6.94 1.57 -7.82
C GLY A 129 -7.49 1.11 -9.18
N TYR A 130 -8.74 1.43 -9.48
CA TYR A 130 -9.39 1.03 -10.74
C TYR A 130 -9.66 2.24 -11.63
#